data_5a3ac9a961dd07018336cf3fd8e54b90
#
_entry.id   5a3ac9a961dd07018336cf3fd8e54b90
#
_cell.length_a   1.000
_cell.length_b   1.000
_cell.length_c   1.000
_cell.angle_alpha   90.00
_cell.angle_beta   90.00
_cell.angle_gamma   90.00
#
_symmetry.space_group_name_H-M   'P 1'
#
loop_
_entity.id
_entity.type
_entity.pdbx_description
1 polymer ?
#
loop_
_entity_poly.entity_id
_entity_poly.type
_entity_poly.pdbx_seq_one_letter_code
_entity_poly.pdbx_strand_id
1 'polypeptide(L)'
;MPDYADAEFILEDGKYICGWAVEKMSKSMFNVVNPDDIIEQFGADTLRLYEMFLGPLEAHKPWDTQGIDGVYKFLRKFWRLFLNGEEFSVSDEVPTKEELKVLHKTLKKIEFDIENFSFNTSIPAFMICTNELAALKCNKHIYVRQCMRSARHFTPSYM
;
A
#
# COMPACT_ATOMS: atom_id res chain seq x y z
N MET A 1 2.11 -25.45 12.31
CA MET A 1 0.78 -25.16 12.88
C MET A 1 0.98 -24.80 14.31
N PRO A 2 0.37 -23.78 14.88
CA PRO A 2 0.42 -23.52 16.30
C PRO A 2 -0.14 -24.76 17.03
N ASP A 3 0.51 -25.10 18.13
CA ASP A 3 0.06 -26.21 18.99
C ASP A 3 -1.11 -25.72 19.82
N TYR A 4 -2.29 -26.29 19.63
CA TYR A 4 -3.51 -25.93 20.35
C TYR A 4 -3.76 -26.88 21.54
N ALA A 5 -2.71 -27.55 22.03
CA ALA A 5 -2.85 -28.52 23.13
C ALA A 5 -3.48 -27.93 24.39
N ASP A 6 -3.29 -26.62 24.63
CA ASP A 6 -3.79 -25.90 25.82
C ASP A 6 -4.99 -24.99 25.49
N ALA A 7 -5.67 -25.17 24.33
CA ALA A 7 -6.81 -24.36 23.97
C ALA A 7 -8.05 -24.74 24.81
N GLU A 8 -8.61 -23.79 25.55
CA GLU A 8 -9.91 -23.94 26.20
C GLU A 8 -11.02 -23.62 25.20
N PHE A 9 -11.96 -24.54 25.06
CA PHE A 9 -13.13 -24.36 24.24
C PHE A 9 -14.29 -23.89 25.11
N ILE A 10 -14.85 -22.71 24.81
CA ILE A 10 -16.04 -22.19 25.50
C ILE A 10 -17.28 -22.77 24.84
N LEU A 11 -18.14 -23.38 25.66
CA LEU A 11 -19.44 -23.88 25.26
C LEU A 11 -20.55 -22.89 25.69
N GLU A 12 -21.28 -22.35 24.72
CA GLU A 12 -22.55 -21.65 24.96
C GLU A 12 -23.70 -22.51 24.41
N ASP A 13 -24.69 -22.78 25.22
CA ASP A 13 -25.85 -23.65 24.88
C ASP A 13 -25.48 -25.00 24.28
N GLY A 14 -24.39 -25.60 24.75
CA GLY A 14 -23.91 -26.91 24.26
C GLY A 14 -23.27 -26.88 22.87
N LYS A 15 -22.93 -25.69 22.34
CA LYS A 15 -22.24 -25.50 21.06
C LYS A 15 -20.92 -24.78 21.26
N TYR A 16 -19.89 -25.21 20.53
CA TYR A 16 -18.66 -24.45 20.44
C TYR A 16 -18.87 -23.20 19.61
N ILE A 17 -18.54 -22.04 20.20
CA ILE A 17 -18.57 -20.78 19.49
C ILE A 17 -17.18 -20.54 18.92
N CYS A 18 -17.07 -20.58 17.60
CA CYS A 18 -15.87 -20.22 16.86
C CYS A 18 -16.18 -18.97 16.05
N GLY A 19 -15.33 -17.96 16.16
CA GLY A 19 -15.50 -16.71 15.43
C GLY A 19 -14.19 -15.99 15.21
N TRP A 20 -14.24 -14.93 14.43
CA TRP A 20 -13.12 -14.02 14.23
C TRP A 20 -13.36 -12.80 15.11
N ALA A 21 -12.39 -12.47 15.94
CA ALA A 21 -12.39 -11.25 16.75
C ALA A 21 -11.17 -10.40 16.42
N VAL A 22 -11.36 -9.07 16.43
CA VAL A 22 -10.25 -8.13 16.33
C VAL A 22 -9.68 -7.94 17.73
N GLU A 23 -8.46 -8.43 17.94
CA GLU A 23 -7.77 -8.36 19.22
C GLU A 23 -6.48 -7.55 19.10
N LYS A 24 -6.03 -7.00 20.23
CA LYS A 24 -4.75 -6.33 20.30
C LYS A 24 -3.62 -7.34 20.13
N MET A 25 -2.70 -7.08 19.21
CA MET A 25 -1.47 -7.87 19.08
C MET A 25 -0.65 -7.82 20.36
N SER A 26 -0.29 -8.98 20.89
CA SER A 26 0.63 -9.11 22.00
C SER A 26 1.43 -10.41 21.93
N LYS A 27 2.64 -10.40 22.48
CA LYS A 27 3.49 -11.60 22.51
C LYS A 27 2.85 -12.75 23.29
N SER A 28 2.11 -12.43 24.36
CA SER A 28 1.43 -13.43 25.19
C SER A 28 0.24 -14.10 24.47
N MET A 29 -0.33 -13.43 23.47
CA MET A 29 -1.43 -13.97 22.67
C MET A 29 -0.93 -14.68 21.40
N PHE A 30 0.37 -14.71 21.15
CA PHE A 30 0.99 -15.32 19.96
C PHE A 30 0.40 -14.84 18.62
N ASN A 31 -0.18 -13.65 18.60
CA ASN A 31 -0.84 -13.06 17.43
C ASN A 31 -0.06 -11.87 16.83
N VAL A 32 1.22 -11.73 17.17
CA VAL A 32 2.11 -10.67 16.67
C VAL A 32 2.62 -11.02 15.29
N VAL A 33 2.52 -10.08 14.37
CA VAL A 33 3.22 -10.14 13.08
C VAL A 33 4.57 -9.45 13.24
N ASN A 34 5.66 -10.16 12.91
CA ASN A 34 6.99 -9.60 12.96
C ASN A 34 7.25 -8.73 11.72
N PRO A 35 7.55 -7.43 11.90
CA PRO A 35 7.86 -6.55 10.77
C PRO A 35 9.05 -7.02 9.93
N ASP A 36 10.05 -7.64 10.52
CA ASP A 36 11.26 -8.11 9.80
C ASP A 36 10.89 -9.18 8.76
N ASP A 37 9.99 -10.12 9.11
CA ASP A 37 9.53 -11.16 8.19
C ASP A 37 8.74 -10.57 7.02
N ILE A 38 7.95 -9.53 7.29
CA ILE A 38 7.21 -8.80 6.26
C ILE A 38 8.15 -8.01 5.34
N ILE A 39 9.18 -7.38 5.91
CA ILE A 39 10.19 -6.64 5.14
C ILE A 39 10.99 -7.59 4.25
N GLU A 40 11.36 -8.75 4.75
CA GLU A 40 12.07 -9.77 3.96
C GLU A 40 11.22 -10.27 2.79
N GLN A 41 9.93 -10.47 3.00
CA GLN A 41 9.01 -11.01 2.00
C GLN A 41 8.54 -9.96 0.97
N PHE A 42 8.20 -8.75 1.39
CA PHE A 42 7.53 -7.74 0.57
C PHE A 42 8.34 -6.45 0.38
N GLY A 43 9.38 -6.25 1.16
CA GLY A 43 10.17 -5.01 1.19
C GLY A 43 9.61 -3.95 2.14
N ALA A 44 10.51 -3.09 2.65
CA ALA A 44 10.19 -2.05 3.62
C ALA A 44 9.19 -1.02 3.09
N ASP A 45 9.29 -0.65 1.81
CA ASP A 45 8.39 0.33 1.19
C ASP A 45 6.95 -0.19 1.12
N THR A 46 6.78 -1.49 0.84
CA THR A 46 5.46 -2.13 0.84
C THR A 46 4.83 -2.09 2.23
N LEU A 47 5.58 -2.45 3.27
CA LEU A 47 5.11 -2.40 4.65
C LEU A 47 4.67 -0.98 5.04
N ARG A 48 5.52 0.03 4.80
CA ARG A 48 5.23 1.43 5.12
C ARG A 48 3.98 1.96 4.41
N LEU A 49 3.86 1.67 3.10
CA LEU A 49 2.66 2.04 2.35
C LEU A 49 1.42 1.33 2.88
N TYR A 50 1.55 0.05 3.21
CA TYR A 50 0.43 -0.73 3.73
C TYR A 50 -0.07 -0.20 5.08
N GLU A 51 0.82 0.14 6.00
CA GLU A 51 0.45 0.75 7.28
C GLU A 51 -0.34 2.06 7.11
N MET A 52 0.05 2.89 6.14
CA MET A 52 -0.67 4.11 5.81
C MET A 52 -2.00 3.84 5.09
N PHE A 53 -2.10 2.75 4.34
CA PHE A 53 -3.30 2.36 3.59
C PHE A 53 -4.40 1.76 4.47
N LEU A 54 -4.05 1.05 5.54
CA LEU A 54 -4.99 0.29 6.39
C LEU A 54 -6.16 1.10 6.93
N GLY A 55 -6.01 2.41 7.11
CA GLY A 55 -7.09 3.28 7.58
C GLY A 55 -6.61 4.61 8.13
N PRO A 56 -7.54 5.46 8.61
CA PRO A 56 -7.20 6.74 9.23
C PRO A 56 -6.21 6.55 10.38
N LEU A 57 -5.32 7.53 10.60
CA LEU A 57 -4.27 7.43 11.64
C LEU A 57 -4.83 7.21 13.05
N GLU A 58 -5.99 7.79 13.32
CA GLU A 58 -6.66 7.75 14.64
C GLU A 58 -7.45 6.46 14.90
N ALA A 59 -7.70 5.66 13.86
CA ALA A 59 -8.53 4.46 13.97
C ALA A 59 -7.70 3.23 14.32
N HIS A 60 -8.33 2.30 15.07
CA HIS A 60 -7.80 0.95 15.21
C HIS A 60 -7.78 0.24 13.86
N LYS A 61 -6.65 -0.40 13.54
CA LYS A 61 -6.42 -1.02 12.24
C LYS A 61 -6.25 -2.52 12.41
N PRO A 62 -7.21 -3.33 11.93
CA PRO A 62 -6.99 -4.77 11.88
C PRO A 62 -5.88 -5.07 10.87
N TRP A 63 -4.92 -5.88 11.29
CA TRP A 63 -3.88 -6.35 10.37
C TRP A 63 -4.44 -7.47 9.50
N ASP A 64 -4.27 -7.34 8.19
CA ASP A 64 -4.58 -8.37 7.20
C ASP A 64 -3.36 -8.63 6.33
N THR A 65 -2.72 -9.78 6.53
CA THR A 65 -1.54 -10.17 5.76
C THR A 65 -1.83 -10.34 4.26
N GLN A 66 -3.08 -10.62 3.88
CA GLN A 66 -3.45 -10.74 2.46
C GLN A 66 -3.55 -9.37 1.79
N GLY A 67 -3.95 -8.35 2.54
CA GLY A 67 -4.07 -6.97 2.01
C GLY A 67 -2.74 -6.37 1.57
N ILE A 68 -1.62 -6.77 2.19
CA ILE A 68 -0.29 -6.26 1.84
C ILE A 68 0.14 -6.64 0.42
N ASP A 69 -0.28 -7.81 -0.08
CA ASP A 69 0.02 -8.26 -1.44
C ASP A 69 -0.55 -7.31 -2.51
N GLY A 70 -1.70 -6.68 -2.22
CA GLY A 70 -2.29 -5.66 -3.10
C GLY A 70 -1.38 -4.44 -3.26
N VAL A 71 -0.78 -3.96 -2.17
CA VAL A 71 0.16 -2.83 -2.18
C VAL A 71 1.48 -3.23 -2.87
N TYR A 72 1.98 -4.42 -2.62
CA TYR A 72 3.16 -4.95 -3.28
C TYR A 72 2.98 -5.04 -4.81
N LYS A 73 1.86 -5.57 -5.27
CA LYS A 73 1.51 -5.62 -6.70
C LYS A 73 1.38 -4.23 -7.31
N PHE A 74 0.83 -3.27 -6.55
CA PHE A 74 0.76 -1.88 -6.99
C PHE A 74 2.15 -1.29 -7.21
N LEU A 75 3.08 -1.41 -6.26
CA LEU A 75 4.44 -0.89 -6.39
C LEU A 75 5.17 -1.52 -7.59
N ARG A 76 5.03 -2.83 -7.78
CA ARG A 76 5.60 -3.52 -8.96
C ARG A 76 4.99 -3.03 -10.27
N LYS A 77 3.67 -2.78 -10.30
CA LYS A 77 3.00 -2.23 -11.47
C LYS A 77 3.47 -0.81 -11.78
N PHE A 78 3.57 0.03 -10.74
CA PHE A 78 4.09 1.39 -10.87
C PHE A 78 5.51 1.40 -11.44
N TRP A 79 6.41 0.57 -10.91
CA TRP A 79 7.77 0.46 -11.40
C TRP A 79 7.85 0.02 -12.86
N ARG A 80 7.03 -0.93 -13.26
CA ARG A 80 6.95 -1.42 -14.64
C ARG A 80 6.52 -0.37 -15.68
N LEU A 81 5.88 0.72 -15.28
CA LEU A 81 5.56 1.80 -16.21
C LEU A 81 6.82 2.44 -16.83
N PHE A 82 7.94 2.36 -16.13
CA PHE A 82 9.18 3.02 -16.50
C PHE A 82 10.27 2.04 -16.93
N LEU A 83 9.94 0.76 -17.06
CA LEU A 83 10.85 -0.26 -17.54
C LEU A 83 10.45 -0.72 -18.95
N ASN A 84 11.45 -0.92 -19.81
CA ASN A 84 11.34 -1.66 -21.06
C ASN A 84 12.22 -2.91 -20.96
N GLY A 85 11.59 -4.04 -20.62
CA GLY A 85 12.33 -5.21 -20.18
C GLY A 85 12.97 -4.99 -18.80
N GLU A 86 14.28 -5.05 -18.71
CA GLU A 86 15.07 -4.79 -17.50
C GLU A 86 15.70 -3.38 -17.47
N GLU A 87 15.61 -2.64 -18.57
CA GLU A 87 16.20 -1.32 -18.69
C GLU A 87 15.19 -0.23 -18.32
N PHE A 88 15.67 0.79 -17.58
CA PHE A 88 14.90 1.98 -17.28
C PHE A 88 14.73 2.81 -18.55
N SER A 89 13.48 2.96 -18.99
CA SER A 89 13.12 3.65 -20.24
C SER A 89 12.07 4.71 -19.97
N VAL A 90 12.49 5.97 -20.09
CA VAL A 90 11.63 7.14 -19.89
C VAL A 90 11.72 8.02 -21.11
N SER A 91 10.57 8.45 -21.63
CA SER A 91 10.46 9.33 -22.77
C SER A 91 10.46 10.80 -22.35
N ASP A 92 11.18 11.64 -23.10
CA ASP A 92 11.20 13.10 -22.97
C ASP A 92 10.09 13.79 -23.83
N GLU A 93 9.20 13.01 -24.40
CA GLU A 93 8.09 13.55 -25.19
C GLU A 93 7.18 14.47 -24.36
N VAL A 94 6.61 15.46 -25.03
CA VAL A 94 5.64 16.37 -24.41
C VAL A 94 4.38 15.59 -24.03
N PRO A 95 3.92 15.71 -22.76
CA PRO A 95 2.72 15.04 -22.30
C PRO A 95 1.46 15.52 -23.04
N THR A 96 0.54 14.60 -23.27
CA THR A 96 -0.79 14.93 -23.80
C THR A 96 -1.65 15.63 -22.73
N LYS A 97 -2.71 16.30 -23.16
CA LYS A 97 -3.66 16.96 -22.25
C LYS A 97 -4.34 15.95 -21.31
N GLU A 98 -4.62 14.76 -21.79
CA GLU A 98 -5.25 13.69 -21.02
C GLU A 98 -4.31 13.17 -19.93
N GLU A 99 -3.06 12.92 -20.26
CA GLU A 99 -2.04 12.52 -19.31
C GLU A 99 -1.84 13.60 -18.22
N LEU A 100 -1.71 14.87 -18.62
CA LEU A 100 -1.59 15.98 -17.65
C LEU A 100 -2.81 16.09 -16.75
N LYS A 101 -4.02 15.84 -17.26
CA LYS A 101 -5.25 15.85 -16.47
C LYS A 101 -5.22 14.77 -15.38
N VAL A 102 -4.80 13.55 -15.71
CA VAL A 102 -4.65 12.45 -14.75
C VAL A 102 -3.66 12.85 -13.65
N LEU A 103 -2.48 13.34 -14.04
CA LEU A 103 -1.44 13.76 -13.11
C LEU A 103 -1.93 14.85 -12.16
N HIS A 104 -2.43 15.98 -12.69
CA HIS A 104 -2.83 17.11 -11.85
C HIS A 104 -4.02 16.80 -10.96
N LYS A 105 -4.97 15.97 -11.41
CA LYS A 105 -6.07 15.49 -10.58
C LYS A 105 -5.54 14.71 -9.37
N THR A 106 -4.57 13.82 -9.60
CA THR A 106 -3.96 13.01 -8.55
C THR A 106 -3.16 13.86 -7.59
N LEU A 107 -2.32 14.77 -8.09
CA LEU A 107 -1.52 15.67 -7.26
C LEU A 107 -2.40 16.53 -6.33
N LYS A 108 -3.44 17.14 -6.88
CA LYS A 108 -4.39 17.94 -6.09
C LYS A 108 -5.05 17.11 -4.97
N LYS A 109 -5.40 15.86 -5.25
CA LYS A 109 -5.96 14.95 -4.24
C LYS A 109 -4.96 14.63 -3.16
N ILE A 110 -3.71 14.33 -3.53
CA ILE A 110 -2.64 13.97 -2.60
C ILE A 110 -2.26 15.15 -1.72
N GLU A 111 -2.12 16.36 -2.29
CA GLU A 111 -1.84 17.57 -1.52
C GLU A 111 -2.91 17.81 -0.45
N PHE A 112 -4.19 17.74 -0.84
CA PHE A 112 -5.30 17.84 0.10
C PHE A 112 -5.25 16.77 1.19
N ASP A 113 -4.99 15.52 0.81
CA ASP A 113 -4.96 14.39 1.78
C ASP A 113 -3.79 14.52 2.75
N ILE A 114 -2.62 14.99 2.31
CA ILE A 114 -1.46 15.21 3.17
C ILE A 114 -1.76 16.31 4.19
N GLU A 115 -2.34 17.43 3.76
CA GLU A 115 -2.73 18.54 4.65
C GLU A 115 -3.76 18.11 5.70
N ASN A 116 -4.60 17.12 5.38
CA ASN A 116 -5.63 16.60 6.27
C ASN A 116 -5.26 15.26 6.94
N PHE A 117 -4.01 14.82 6.86
CA PHE A 117 -3.53 13.54 7.40
C PHE A 117 -4.32 12.31 6.93
N SER A 118 -4.95 12.39 5.74
CA SER A 118 -5.79 11.33 5.16
C SER A 118 -4.97 10.41 4.25
N PHE A 119 -3.86 9.88 4.73
CA PHE A 119 -2.92 9.07 3.93
C PHE A 119 -3.56 7.82 3.34
N ASN A 120 -4.52 7.23 4.04
CA ASN A 120 -5.25 6.06 3.58
C ASN A 120 -6.07 6.30 2.30
N THR A 121 -6.40 7.55 1.96
CA THR A 121 -7.07 7.92 0.71
C THR A 121 -6.09 8.33 -0.40
N SER A 122 -4.89 8.79 -0.05
CA SER A 122 -3.83 9.10 -1.01
C SER A 122 -3.32 7.87 -1.75
N ILE A 123 -3.16 6.74 -1.06
CA ILE A 123 -2.61 5.53 -1.66
C ILE A 123 -3.53 4.96 -2.75
N PRO A 124 -4.85 4.81 -2.55
CA PRO A 124 -5.77 4.50 -3.64
C PRO A 124 -5.74 5.50 -4.80
N ALA A 125 -5.55 6.79 -4.52
CA ALA A 125 -5.40 7.79 -5.58
C ALA A 125 -4.16 7.53 -6.45
N PHE A 126 -3.03 7.13 -5.86
CA PHE A 126 -1.84 6.69 -6.60
C PHE A 126 -2.10 5.41 -7.41
N MET A 127 -2.83 4.44 -6.83
CA MET A 127 -3.19 3.20 -7.55
C MET A 127 -4.04 3.49 -8.78
N ILE A 128 -5.03 4.38 -8.66
CA ILE A 128 -5.88 4.81 -9.77
C ILE A 128 -5.03 5.52 -10.84
N CYS A 129 -4.20 6.48 -10.43
CA CYS A 129 -3.30 7.20 -11.34
C CYS A 129 -2.40 6.21 -12.12
N THR A 130 -1.81 5.25 -11.44
CA THR A 130 -0.96 4.23 -12.07
C THR A 130 -1.74 3.40 -13.10
N ASN A 131 -2.99 3.06 -12.80
CA ASN A 131 -3.84 2.32 -13.73
C ASN A 131 -4.20 3.15 -14.96
N GLU A 132 -4.56 4.42 -14.77
CA GLU A 132 -4.90 5.36 -15.86
C GLU A 132 -3.66 5.63 -16.74
N LEU A 133 -2.48 5.87 -16.16
CA LEU A 133 -1.22 6.04 -16.90
C LEU A 133 -0.82 4.78 -17.66
N ALA A 134 -1.00 3.60 -17.07
CA ALA A 134 -0.73 2.33 -17.74
C ALA A 134 -1.65 2.13 -18.96
N ALA A 135 -2.92 2.51 -18.86
CA ALA A 135 -3.87 2.45 -19.99
C ALA A 135 -3.47 3.41 -21.12
N LEU A 136 -2.92 4.57 -20.78
CA LEU A 136 -2.38 5.55 -21.73
C LEU A 136 -0.99 5.17 -22.26
N LYS A 137 -0.38 4.07 -21.79
CA LYS A 137 1.00 3.65 -22.10
C LYS A 137 2.02 4.78 -21.85
N CYS A 138 1.80 5.53 -20.80
CA CYS A 138 2.61 6.69 -20.47
C CYS A 138 3.85 6.31 -19.67
N ASN A 139 5.04 6.60 -20.20
CA ASN A 139 6.34 6.44 -19.54
C ASN A 139 7.16 7.74 -19.51
N LYS A 140 6.49 8.90 -19.51
CA LYS A 140 7.15 10.19 -19.70
C LYS A 140 7.88 10.69 -18.46
N HIS A 141 9.02 11.31 -18.64
CA HIS A 141 9.91 11.81 -17.57
C HIS A 141 9.21 12.70 -16.54
N ILE A 142 8.27 13.55 -16.98
CA ILE A 142 7.55 14.45 -16.08
C ILE A 142 6.76 13.69 -15.00
N TYR A 143 6.21 12.52 -15.34
CA TYR A 143 5.46 11.69 -14.39
C TYR A 143 6.36 11.02 -13.38
N VAL A 144 7.50 10.48 -13.83
CA VAL A 144 8.50 9.91 -12.94
C VAL A 144 8.91 10.94 -11.90
N ARG A 145 9.29 12.13 -12.35
CA ARG A 145 9.74 13.20 -11.46
C ARG A 145 8.67 13.66 -10.49
N GLN A 146 7.43 13.82 -10.96
CA GLN A 146 6.33 14.31 -10.13
C GLN A 146 5.84 13.24 -9.14
N CYS A 147 5.65 12.01 -9.61
CA CYS A 147 5.25 10.89 -8.75
C CYS A 147 6.31 10.58 -7.70
N MET A 148 7.60 10.64 -8.06
CA MET A 148 8.68 10.47 -7.09
C MET A 148 8.70 11.58 -6.04
N ARG A 149 8.44 12.84 -6.41
CA ARG A 149 8.33 13.92 -5.41
C ARG A 149 7.20 13.67 -4.43
N SER A 150 6.03 13.29 -4.90
CA SER A 150 4.89 13.00 -4.04
C SER A 150 5.09 11.73 -3.20
N ALA A 151 5.70 10.69 -3.78
CA ALA A 151 5.99 9.45 -3.08
C ALA A 151 6.99 9.62 -1.92
N ARG A 152 7.90 10.60 -1.97
CA ARG A 152 8.84 10.89 -0.87
C ARG A 152 8.16 11.18 0.46
N HIS A 153 6.94 11.66 0.47
CA HIS A 153 6.18 11.85 1.70
C HIS A 153 5.81 10.53 2.38
N PHE A 154 5.75 9.44 1.62
CA PHE A 154 5.35 8.11 2.11
C PHE A 154 6.54 7.14 2.25
N THR A 155 7.59 7.32 1.45
CA THR A 155 8.76 6.43 1.42
C THR A 155 10.07 7.22 1.40
N PRO A 156 10.48 7.89 2.50
CA PRO A 156 11.66 8.76 2.50
C PRO A 156 13.00 8.02 2.39
N SER A 157 13.03 6.70 2.39
CA SER A 157 14.25 5.93 2.66
C SER A 157 15.13 5.62 1.44
N TYR A 158 14.71 5.83 0.19
CA TYR A 158 15.43 5.30 -0.98
C TYR A 158 15.44 6.24 -2.20
N MET A 159 15.71 7.53 -1.97
CA MET A 159 16.08 8.40 -3.09
C MET A 159 17.20 9.35 -2.74
#